data_0222aa7eb7c66a1f4d3b892b9bd5298b
#
_entry.id   0222aa7eb7c66a1f4d3b892b9bd5298b
#
_cell.length_a   1.000
_cell.length_b   1.000
_cell.length_c   1.000
_cell.angle_alpha   90.00
_cell.angle_beta   90.00
_cell.angle_gamma   90.00
#
_symmetry.space_group_name_H-M   'P 1'
#
loop_
_entity.id
_entity.type
_entity.pdbx_description
1 polymer ?
#
loop_
_entity_poly.entity_id
_entity_poly.type
_entity_poly.pdbx_seq_one_letter_code
_entity_poly.pdbx_strand_id
1 'polypeptide(L)'
;MKFIRNKQLLSRLLIADGIGRSGKTLLCHILTGFENVEKLEYYYFLEHLSLAHYHKKISDDMAVTLIKTQMDVQVFDQMNGRYINTRPDDYTGLNNYHSPNIYIERQNREEHSEPNYVGNPNATGIIGKIEMEKPIFLTFAHDLISRS
;
A
#
# COMPACT_ATOMS: atom_id res chain seq x y z
N MET A 1 -27.68 -3.63 5.94
CA MET A 1 -26.93 -2.53 6.55
C MET A 1 -25.82 -2.17 5.58
N LYS A 2 -25.82 -0.96 4.99
CA LYS A 2 -24.72 -0.52 4.11
C LYS A 2 -23.66 0.14 4.99
N PHE A 3 -22.49 -0.46 5.08
CA PHE A 3 -21.33 0.19 5.66
C PHE A 3 -20.75 1.15 4.59
N ILE A 4 -21.09 2.42 4.70
CA ILE A 4 -20.54 3.44 3.82
C ILE A 4 -19.33 4.03 4.53
N ARG A 5 -18.16 3.84 3.97
CA ARG A 5 -16.97 4.54 4.40
C ARG A 5 -16.98 5.94 3.79
N ASN A 6 -17.04 6.95 4.64
CA ASN A 6 -17.19 8.35 4.20
C ASN A 6 -15.95 8.91 3.50
N LYS A 7 -14.76 8.37 3.76
CA LYS A 7 -13.51 8.86 3.17
C LYS A 7 -12.49 7.74 3.02
N GLN A 8 -11.90 7.66 1.84
CA GLN A 8 -10.78 6.77 1.55
C GLN A 8 -9.47 7.55 1.71
N LEU A 9 -8.47 6.96 2.38
CA LEU A 9 -7.16 7.57 2.56
C LEU A 9 -6.34 7.48 1.28
N LEU A 10 -6.25 6.29 0.71
CA LEU A 10 -5.52 6.07 -0.52
C LEU A 10 -6.33 6.57 -1.71
N SER A 11 -5.79 7.56 -2.41
CA SER A 11 -6.41 8.13 -3.61
C SER A 11 -5.88 7.49 -4.90
N ARG A 12 -4.71 6.87 -4.86
CA ARG A 12 -4.03 6.34 -6.06
C ARG A 12 -3.39 4.98 -5.75
N LEU A 13 -3.69 4.00 -6.59
CA LEU A 13 -3.16 2.65 -6.53
C LEU A 13 -2.51 2.31 -7.87
N LEU A 14 -1.28 1.83 -7.85
CA LEU A 14 -0.55 1.35 -9.00
C LEU A 14 -0.28 -0.15 -8.83
N ILE A 15 -0.77 -0.95 -9.75
CA ILE A 15 -0.60 -2.40 -9.74
C ILE A 15 0.16 -2.83 -10.99
N ALA A 16 1.32 -3.45 -10.81
CA ALA A 16 2.02 -4.13 -11.89
C ALA A 16 1.55 -5.60 -11.93
N ASP A 17 0.65 -5.93 -12.86
CA ASP A 17 0.14 -7.29 -13.02
C ASP A 17 0.81 -8.02 -14.18
N GLY A 18 0.71 -9.34 -14.19
CA GLY A 18 1.22 -10.21 -15.26
C GLY A 18 1.79 -11.54 -14.75
N ILE A 19 2.16 -12.40 -15.68
CA ILE A 19 2.72 -13.73 -15.35
C ILE A 19 4.00 -13.65 -14.51
N GLY A 20 4.31 -14.73 -13.81
CA GLY A 20 5.54 -14.87 -13.05
C GLY A 20 6.77 -14.64 -13.94
N ARG A 21 7.85 -14.04 -13.39
CA ARG A 21 9.13 -13.76 -14.07
C ARG A 21 9.06 -12.83 -15.28
N SER A 22 8.02 -12.02 -15.40
CA SER A 22 7.87 -11.02 -16.49
C SER A 22 8.64 -9.71 -16.25
N GLY A 23 9.48 -9.63 -15.23
CA GLY A 23 10.25 -8.41 -14.92
C GLY A 23 9.47 -7.37 -14.09
N LYS A 24 8.30 -7.71 -13.55
CA LYS A 24 7.48 -6.79 -12.72
C LYS A 24 8.25 -6.16 -11.56
N THR A 25 9.07 -6.94 -10.87
CA THR A 25 9.85 -6.45 -9.73
C THR A 25 10.81 -5.34 -10.17
N LEU A 26 11.52 -5.54 -11.29
CA LEU A 26 12.40 -4.51 -11.84
C LEU A 26 11.62 -3.25 -12.24
N LEU A 27 10.47 -3.43 -12.91
CA LEU A 27 9.59 -2.31 -13.26
C LEU A 27 9.15 -1.56 -12.01
N CYS A 28 8.74 -2.26 -10.97
CA CYS A 28 8.33 -1.63 -9.71
C CYS A 28 9.47 -0.82 -9.07
N HIS A 29 10.71 -1.30 -9.09
CA HIS A 29 11.84 -0.52 -8.59
C HIS A 29 12.07 0.76 -9.41
N ILE A 30 11.89 0.73 -10.73
CA ILE A 30 11.95 1.93 -11.56
C ILE A 30 10.84 2.90 -11.19
N LEU A 31 9.62 2.38 -10.97
CA LEU A 31 8.45 3.20 -10.64
C LEU A 31 8.60 3.91 -9.29
N THR A 32 9.32 3.35 -8.33
CA THR A 32 9.60 4.03 -7.05
C THR A 32 10.50 5.26 -7.18
N GLY A 33 11.11 5.49 -8.33
CA GLY A 33 11.85 6.72 -8.63
C GLY A 33 10.95 7.91 -9.01
N PHE A 34 9.66 7.69 -9.24
CA PHE A 34 8.72 8.77 -9.52
C PHE A 34 8.20 9.42 -8.24
N GLU A 35 7.85 10.69 -8.34
CA GLU A 35 7.33 11.47 -7.22
C GLU A 35 6.07 10.83 -6.62
N ASN A 36 6.03 10.76 -5.30
CA ASN A 36 4.95 10.22 -4.49
C ASN A 36 4.65 8.72 -4.69
N VAL A 37 5.46 7.98 -5.44
CA VAL A 37 5.35 6.52 -5.52
C VAL A 37 6.06 5.90 -4.33
N GLU A 38 5.30 5.20 -3.51
CA GLU A 38 5.81 4.50 -2.33
C GLU A 38 6.62 3.25 -2.73
N LYS A 39 7.41 2.74 -1.77
CA LYS A 39 8.15 1.49 -1.97
C LYS A 39 7.20 0.35 -2.37
N LEU A 40 7.71 -0.57 -3.16
CA LEU A 40 6.98 -1.78 -3.52
C LEU A 40 6.60 -2.56 -2.26
N GLU A 41 5.32 -2.91 -2.17
CA GLU A 41 4.82 -3.84 -1.17
C GLU A 41 4.14 -5.00 -1.87
N TYR A 42 4.61 -6.23 -1.63
CA TYR A 42 3.93 -7.40 -2.14
C TYR A 42 2.78 -7.77 -1.22
N TYR A 43 1.56 -7.70 -1.74
CA TYR A 43 0.39 -7.85 -0.91
C TYR A 43 -0.52 -8.98 -1.39
N TYR A 44 -0.26 -10.19 -0.90
CA TYR A 44 -0.99 -11.42 -1.25
C TYR A 44 -2.51 -11.33 -1.11
N PHE A 45 -3.00 -10.46 -0.24
CA PHE A 45 -4.43 -10.31 0.00
C PHE A 45 -5.19 -9.90 -1.27
N LEU A 46 -4.58 -9.09 -2.14
CA LEU A 46 -5.19 -8.73 -3.43
C LEU A 46 -5.40 -9.96 -4.32
N GLU A 47 -4.43 -10.85 -4.35
CA GLU A 47 -4.54 -12.09 -5.13
C GLU A 47 -5.63 -13.01 -4.57
N HIS A 48 -5.68 -13.15 -3.24
CA HIS A 48 -6.71 -13.96 -2.58
C HIS A 48 -8.11 -13.40 -2.81
N LEU A 49 -8.30 -12.09 -2.76
CA LEU A 49 -9.57 -11.44 -3.04
C LEU A 49 -9.98 -11.60 -4.51
N SER A 50 -9.04 -11.41 -5.43
CA SER A 50 -9.30 -11.60 -6.87
C SER A 50 -9.71 -13.03 -7.18
N LEU A 51 -9.06 -14.01 -6.56
CA LEU A 51 -9.41 -15.42 -6.70
C LEU A 51 -10.81 -15.73 -6.11
N ALA A 52 -11.12 -15.20 -4.92
CA ALA A 52 -12.42 -15.37 -4.30
C ALA A 52 -13.54 -14.73 -5.14
N HIS A 53 -13.29 -13.56 -5.71
CA HIS A 53 -14.21 -12.88 -6.61
C HIS A 53 -14.41 -13.67 -7.91
N TYR A 54 -13.31 -14.09 -8.57
CA TYR A 54 -13.36 -14.91 -9.78
C TYR A 54 -14.22 -16.17 -9.59
N HIS A 55 -14.08 -16.85 -8.46
CA HIS A 55 -14.87 -18.03 -8.09
C HIS A 55 -16.26 -17.69 -7.54
N LYS A 56 -16.69 -16.42 -7.63
CA LYS A 56 -18.03 -15.96 -7.16
C LYS A 56 -18.31 -16.30 -5.69
N LYS A 57 -17.26 -16.30 -4.86
CA LYS A 57 -17.38 -16.52 -3.41
C LYS A 57 -17.67 -15.25 -2.64
N ILE A 58 -17.38 -14.10 -3.25
CA ILE A 58 -17.72 -12.77 -2.75
C ILE A 58 -18.36 -11.95 -3.86
N SER A 59 -19.18 -10.96 -3.48
CA SER A 59 -19.78 -10.01 -4.43
C SER A 59 -18.78 -8.91 -4.83
N ASP A 60 -19.04 -8.24 -5.95
CA ASP A 60 -18.27 -7.09 -6.44
C ASP A 60 -18.15 -6.01 -5.34
N ASP A 61 -19.25 -5.68 -4.68
CA ASP A 61 -19.30 -4.67 -3.62
C ASP A 61 -18.43 -5.06 -2.41
N MET A 62 -18.45 -6.35 -2.03
CA MET A 62 -17.60 -6.87 -0.98
C MET A 62 -16.12 -6.82 -1.37
N ALA A 63 -15.78 -7.24 -2.59
CA ALA A 63 -14.40 -7.21 -3.09
C ALA A 63 -13.85 -5.77 -3.08
N VAL A 64 -14.60 -4.82 -3.65
CA VAL A 64 -14.22 -3.39 -3.67
C VAL A 64 -14.07 -2.83 -2.26
N THR A 65 -14.98 -3.14 -1.36
CA THR A 65 -14.94 -2.66 0.03
C THR A 65 -13.69 -3.17 0.75
N LEU A 66 -13.40 -4.47 0.61
CA LEU A 66 -12.23 -5.07 1.24
C LEU A 66 -10.93 -4.53 0.66
N ILE A 67 -10.82 -4.39 -0.66
CA ILE A 67 -9.64 -3.79 -1.31
C ILE A 67 -9.41 -2.37 -0.77
N LYS A 68 -10.40 -1.51 -0.82
CA LYS A 68 -10.30 -0.13 -0.35
C LYS A 68 -9.87 -0.04 1.12
N THR A 69 -10.48 -0.86 1.97
CA THR A 69 -10.16 -0.88 3.39
C THR A 69 -8.73 -1.31 3.64
N GLN A 70 -8.29 -2.37 2.99
CA GLN A 70 -6.94 -2.89 3.16
C GLN A 70 -5.87 -1.96 2.57
N MET A 71 -6.14 -1.33 1.42
CA MET A 71 -5.20 -0.38 0.83
C MET A 71 -5.02 0.86 1.71
N ASP A 72 -6.08 1.31 2.38
CA ASP A 72 -5.96 2.41 3.34
C ASP A 72 -5.11 2.02 4.57
N VAL A 73 -5.23 0.78 5.05
CA VAL A 73 -4.38 0.28 6.14
C VAL A 73 -2.92 0.21 5.68
N GLN A 74 -2.68 -0.31 4.47
CA GLN A 74 -1.32 -0.44 3.94
C GLN A 74 -0.64 0.92 3.74
N VAL A 75 -1.32 1.89 3.14
CA VAL A 75 -0.73 3.22 2.97
C VAL A 75 -0.48 3.91 4.31
N PHE A 76 -1.38 3.74 5.26
CA PHE A 76 -1.18 4.25 6.61
C PHE A 76 0.06 3.63 7.26
N ASP A 77 0.21 2.32 7.19
CA ASP A 77 1.34 1.60 7.78
C ASP A 77 2.67 1.99 7.10
N GLN A 78 2.70 2.15 5.78
CA GLN A 78 3.88 2.63 5.06
C GLN A 78 4.27 4.05 5.47
N MET A 79 3.31 4.96 5.52
CA MET A 79 3.54 6.35 5.91
C MET A 79 3.94 6.47 7.39
N ASN A 80 3.53 5.49 8.20
CA ASN A 80 3.90 5.37 9.60
C ASN A 80 5.24 4.66 9.84
N GLY A 81 5.92 4.21 8.80
CA GLY A 81 7.19 3.49 8.93
C GLY A 81 7.08 2.08 9.49
N ARG A 82 5.89 1.47 9.45
CA ARG A 82 5.68 0.07 9.85
C ARG A 82 6.12 -0.89 8.73
N TYR A 83 6.48 -2.11 9.12
CA TYR A 83 6.82 -3.22 8.22
C TYR A 83 7.92 -2.90 7.19
N ILE A 84 8.93 -2.14 7.62
CA ILE A 84 10.08 -1.85 6.79
C ILE A 84 10.95 -3.10 6.70
N ASN A 85 11.17 -3.59 5.48
CA ASN A 85 12.07 -4.70 5.22
C ASN A 85 13.51 -4.20 5.07
N THR A 86 14.35 -4.49 6.04
CA THR A 86 15.77 -4.08 6.04
C THR A 86 16.71 -5.16 5.51
N ARG A 87 16.19 -6.29 5.01
CA ARG A 87 17.03 -7.38 4.48
C ARG A 87 17.73 -6.94 3.20
N PRO A 88 19.07 -7.01 3.12
CA PRO A 88 19.83 -6.47 2.00
C PRO A 88 19.60 -7.23 0.69
N ASP A 89 19.35 -8.54 0.77
CA ASP A 89 19.22 -9.44 -0.39
C ASP A 89 17.75 -9.69 -0.81
N ASP A 90 16.80 -8.99 -0.19
CA ASP A 90 15.38 -9.12 -0.50
C ASP A 90 14.95 -8.06 -1.50
N TYR A 91 14.21 -8.44 -2.55
CA TYR A 91 13.71 -7.51 -3.56
C TYR A 91 12.81 -6.41 -2.97
N THR A 92 12.12 -6.69 -1.88
CA THR A 92 11.33 -5.69 -1.13
C THR A 92 12.14 -4.97 -0.07
N GLY A 93 13.46 -5.24 -0.01
CA GLY A 93 14.37 -4.64 0.94
C GLY A 93 14.56 -3.15 0.69
N LEU A 94 14.70 -2.41 1.77
CA LEU A 94 14.81 -0.95 1.77
C LEU A 94 15.93 -0.41 0.87
N ASN A 95 17.05 -1.14 0.77
CA ASN A 95 18.21 -0.76 -0.02
C ASN A 95 17.96 -0.73 -1.55
N ASN A 96 16.86 -1.32 -2.01
CA ASN A 96 16.51 -1.35 -3.43
C ASN A 96 15.67 -0.13 -3.87
N TYR A 97 15.44 0.84 -2.96
CA TYR A 97 14.63 2.03 -3.26
C TYR A 97 15.48 3.27 -3.45
N HIS A 98 14.92 4.21 -4.21
CA HIS A 98 15.60 5.47 -4.53
C HIS A 98 15.91 6.32 -3.30
N SER A 99 15.07 6.29 -2.30
CA SER A 99 15.20 7.13 -1.09
C SER A 99 14.98 6.32 0.20
N PRO A 100 15.89 5.40 0.54
CA PRO A 100 15.72 4.51 1.70
C PRO A 100 15.61 5.26 3.04
N ASN A 101 16.29 6.41 3.16
CA ASN A 101 16.32 7.19 4.39
C ASN A 101 14.94 7.72 4.80
N ILE A 102 14.06 8.01 3.86
CA ILE A 102 12.69 8.47 4.16
C ILE A 102 11.94 7.45 5.02
N TYR A 103 12.11 6.17 4.75
CA TYR A 103 11.45 5.09 5.49
C TYR A 103 12.06 4.90 6.88
N ILE A 104 13.38 5.05 7.01
CA ILE A 104 14.09 5.02 8.30
C ILE A 104 13.64 6.21 9.17
N GLU A 105 13.54 7.39 8.59
CA GLU A 105 13.04 8.57 9.27
C GLU A 105 11.58 8.40 9.73
N ARG A 106 10.72 7.82 8.88
CA ARG A 106 9.34 7.50 9.25
C ARG A 106 9.28 6.53 10.43
N GLN A 107 10.16 5.53 10.47
CA GLN A 107 10.24 4.54 11.55
C GLN A 107 10.70 5.15 12.88
N ASN A 108 11.59 6.12 12.83
CA ASN A 108 12.21 6.74 14.00
C ASN A 108 11.46 7.98 14.52
N ARG A 109 10.31 8.33 13.95
CA ARG A 109 9.54 9.49 14.40
C ARG A 109 8.99 9.28 15.80
N GLU A 110 9.12 10.29 16.65
CA GLU A 110 8.56 10.31 18.00
C GLU A 110 7.02 10.27 18.00
N GLU A 111 6.40 10.66 16.91
CA GLU A 111 4.94 10.65 16.70
C GLU A 111 4.29 9.27 16.92
N HIS A 112 5.07 8.19 16.90
CA HIS A 112 4.59 6.83 17.24
C HIS A 112 4.15 6.66 18.69
N SER A 113 4.60 7.52 19.56
CA SER A 113 4.32 7.47 20.99
C SER A 113 3.09 8.27 21.43
N GLU A 114 2.47 9.03 20.52
CA GLU A 114 1.31 9.85 20.87
C GLU A 114 0.02 9.03 20.91
N PRO A 115 -0.64 8.93 22.09
CA PRO A 115 -1.83 8.08 22.26
C PRO A 115 -3.08 8.54 21.50
N ASN A 116 -3.09 9.74 20.92
CA ASN A 116 -4.25 10.35 20.25
C ASN A 116 -4.17 10.30 18.71
N TYR A 117 -3.43 9.39 18.17
CA TYR A 117 -3.08 9.36 16.77
C TYR A 117 -4.26 9.01 15.85
N VAL A 118 -5.19 8.20 16.34
CA VAL A 118 -6.37 7.76 15.58
C VAL A 118 -7.57 8.56 16.06
N GLY A 119 -8.00 9.52 15.24
CA GLY A 119 -9.27 10.20 15.43
C GLY A 119 -9.24 11.68 15.75
N ASN A 120 -8.09 12.33 15.75
CA ASN A 120 -8.04 13.79 15.86
C ASN A 120 -8.26 14.43 14.46
N PRO A 121 -9.40 15.10 14.20
CA PRO A 121 -9.68 15.72 12.91
C PRO A 121 -8.73 16.88 12.57
N ASN A 122 -8.02 17.43 13.56
CA ASN A 122 -7.01 18.47 13.38
C ASN A 122 -5.59 17.93 13.39
N ALA A 123 -5.43 16.60 13.35
CA ALA A 123 -4.09 16.01 13.41
C ALA A 123 -3.30 16.37 12.16
N THR A 124 -2.24 17.11 12.36
CA THR A 124 -1.10 17.23 11.45
C THR A 124 -0.35 15.90 11.29
N GLY A 125 -0.92 14.81 11.79
CA GLY A 125 -0.39 13.46 11.81
C GLY A 125 -0.34 12.78 10.43
N ILE A 126 -0.14 11.47 10.43
CA ILE A 126 0.04 10.66 9.21
C ILE A 126 -1.16 10.77 8.27
N ILE A 127 -2.39 10.84 8.78
CA ILE A 127 -3.58 11.03 7.95
C ILE A 127 -3.49 12.36 7.19
N GLY A 128 -3.12 13.45 7.87
CA GLY A 128 -2.91 14.74 7.23
C GLY A 128 -1.79 14.71 6.18
N LYS A 129 -0.71 13.99 6.44
CA LYS A 129 0.37 13.78 5.46
C LYS A 129 -0.11 12.99 4.24
N ILE A 130 -0.86 11.91 4.42
CA ILE A 130 -1.44 11.14 3.31
C ILE A 130 -2.34 12.02 2.45
N GLU A 131 -3.17 12.86 3.08
CA GLU A 131 -4.05 13.78 2.37
C GLU A 131 -3.30 14.87 1.59
N MET A 132 -2.18 15.32 2.11
CA MET A 132 -1.36 16.37 1.50
C MET A 132 -0.44 15.80 0.41
N GLU A 133 0.30 14.75 0.72
CA GLU A 133 1.31 14.15 -0.17
C GLU A 133 0.66 13.28 -1.24
N LYS A 134 -0.55 12.72 -0.98
CA LYS A 134 -1.28 11.84 -1.88
C LYS A 134 -0.39 10.70 -2.42
N PRO A 135 0.19 9.88 -1.53
CA PRO A 135 1.07 8.81 -1.93
C PRO A 135 0.39 7.83 -2.89
N ILE A 136 1.18 7.25 -3.77
CA ILE A 136 0.75 6.19 -4.68
C ILE A 136 1.21 4.87 -4.08
N PHE A 137 0.27 4.04 -3.64
CA PHE A 137 0.59 2.70 -3.18
C PHE A 137 0.97 1.84 -4.39
N LEU A 138 2.15 1.23 -4.35
CA LEU A 138 2.67 0.38 -5.41
C LEU A 138 2.68 -1.08 -4.96
N THR A 139 2.08 -1.95 -5.73
CA THR A 139 2.15 -3.39 -5.53
C THR A 139 2.23 -4.12 -6.87
N PHE A 140 2.50 -5.41 -6.85
CA PHE A 140 2.38 -6.26 -8.03
C PHE A 140 1.54 -7.51 -7.74
N ALA A 141 1.04 -8.13 -8.80
CA ALA A 141 0.25 -9.35 -8.75
C ALA A 141 0.73 -10.36 -9.81
N HIS A 142 0.29 -11.61 -9.68
CA HIS A 142 0.67 -12.70 -10.57
C HIS A 142 -0.49 -13.16 -11.45
N ASP A 143 -0.93 -12.30 -12.38
CA ASP A 143 -1.93 -12.61 -13.41
C ASP A 143 -3.30 -13.10 -12.85
N LEU A 144 -3.63 -12.67 -11.64
CA LEU A 144 -4.91 -13.01 -11.03
C LEU A 144 -5.91 -11.87 -11.12
N ILE A 145 -5.44 -10.62 -11.06
CA ILE A 145 -6.30 -9.44 -11.09
C ILE A 145 -6.84 -9.20 -12.48
N SER A 146 -6.03 -9.44 -13.52
CA SER A 146 -6.44 -9.25 -14.91
C SER A 146 -7.53 -10.24 -15.37
N ARG A 147 -7.75 -11.32 -14.63
CA ARG A 147 -8.75 -12.36 -14.94
C ARG A 147 -10.03 -12.26 -14.10
N SER A 148 -10.06 -11.39 -13.14
CA SER A 148 -11.21 -11.19 -12.23
C SER A 148 -12.06 -10.00 -12.64
#